data_068ee7778b418b3bf87a254e09c4efa8
#
_entry.id   068ee7778b418b3bf87a254e09c4efa8
#
_cell.length_a   1.000
_cell.length_b   1.000
_cell.length_c   1.000
_cell.angle_alpha   90.00
_cell.angle_beta   90.00
_cell.angle_gamma   90.00
#
_symmetry.space_group_name_H-M   'P 1'
#
loop_
_entity.id
_entity.type
_entity.pdbx_description
1 polymer ?
#
loop_
_entity_poly.entity_id
_entity_poly.type
_entity_poly.pdbx_seq_one_letter_code
_entity_poly.pdbx_strand_id
1 'polypeptide(L)'
;MAVQDDCLRKNPFDFQINEVINDDTVPKVPLTPTQENELLDFMQNDPVYAKYYDEVVILLETGLRVSELCGLTPADLNFEKRFVNVDHQLLRSTEDGYYIEAPKTESGFRQVPMSAAAYEAFERVLKKRRDGRCIEVDGYMDFLFLNRDGLPKTAVNYDAMFKCLAKKYNKCHKEPLPDVMTPHTMRHTFCTRMANAGMNPKALQYIMGHANIVMTLNYYAHATFHSAQEEMERLQAKAKPTAEVKPEPTAQSAEETKAA
;
A
#
# COMPACT_ATOMS: atom_id res chain seq x y z
N MET A 1 -7.18 29.79 26.89
CA MET A 1 -6.43 30.57 27.89
C MET A 1 -6.49 32.07 27.54
N ALA A 2 -5.56 32.69 26.82
CA ALA A 2 -5.54 34.16 26.65
C ALA A 2 -6.80 34.78 26.02
N VAL A 3 -7.56 34.07 25.18
CA VAL A 3 -8.87 34.51 24.66
C VAL A 3 -9.99 34.24 25.67
N GLN A 4 -9.90 33.13 26.43
CA GLN A 4 -10.87 32.79 27.48
C GLN A 4 -10.75 33.67 28.71
N ASP A 5 -9.55 34.24 28.94
CA ASP A 5 -9.23 35.12 30.05
C ASP A 5 -9.37 36.61 29.66
N ASP A 6 -10.03 36.92 28.54
CA ASP A 6 -10.25 38.28 27.99
C ASP A 6 -8.97 39.12 27.76
N CYS A 7 -7.79 38.46 27.77
CA CYS A 7 -6.52 39.12 27.47
C CYS A 7 -6.33 39.43 25.99
N LEU A 8 -7.01 38.67 25.11
CA LEU A 8 -7.01 38.85 23.66
C LEU A 8 -8.43 38.77 23.11
N ARG A 9 -8.83 39.71 22.26
CA ARG A 9 -10.15 39.71 21.60
C ARG A 9 -10.34 38.63 20.59
N LYS A 10 -9.25 38.14 19.96
CA LYS A 10 -9.20 37.03 18.98
C LYS A 10 -7.90 36.29 19.14
N ASN A 11 -7.93 35.02 18.85
CA ASN A 11 -6.71 34.23 18.73
C ASN A 11 -5.88 34.77 17.54
N PRO A 12 -4.66 35.31 17.74
CA PRO A 12 -3.83 35.78 16.63
C PRO A 12 -3.34 34.68 15.72
N PHE A 13 -3.50 33.40 16.13
CA PHE A 13 -3.16 32.20 15.33
C PHE A 13 -4.40 31.53 14.70
N ASP A 14 -5.56 32.21 14.71
CA ASP A 14 -6.79 31.75 14.10
C ASP A 14 -6.78 32.05 12.58
N PHE A 15 -5.79 31.51 11.89
CA PHE A 15 -5.65 31.53 10.43
C PHE A 15 -5.12 30.17 9.95
N GLN A 16 -5.47 29.80 8.73
CA GLN A 16 -4.91 28.62 8.12
C GLN A 16 -3.51 28.94 7.60
N ILE A 17 -2.51 28.19 8.03
CA ILE A 17 -1.10 28.40 7.65
C ILE A 17 -0.95 28.46 6.12
N ASN A 18 -1.73 27.66 5.40
CA ASN A 18 -1.73 27.62 3.92
C ASN A 18 -2.22 28.92 3.25
N GLU A 19 -2.88 29.83 3.99
CA GLU A 19 -3.29 31.14 3.48
C GLU A 19 -2.18 32.17 3.58
N VAL A 20 -1.17 31.91 4.42
CA VAL A 20 -0.08 32.86 4.74
C VAL A 20 1.26 32.41 4.18
N ILE A 21 1.47 31.12 4.06
CA ILE A 21 2.72 30.51 3.54
C ILE A 21 2.39 29.80 2.22
N ASN A 22 3.08 30.18 1.17
CA ASN A 22 3.03 29.42 -0.09
C ASN A 22 3.54 28.01 0.16
N ASP A 23 2.78 27.02 -0.31
CA ASP A 23 3.19 25.63 -0.26
C ASP A 23 4.23 25.36 -1.33
N ASP A 24 5.50 25.49 -0.98
CA ASP A 24 6.64 25.18 -1.85
C ASP A 24 6.97 23.67 -1.90
N THR A 25 6.11 22.83 -1.33
CA THR A 25 6.33 21.37 -1.35
C THR A 25 6.20 20.84 -2.77
N VAL A 26 7.26 20.20 -3.24
CA VAL A 26 7.24 19.51 -4.54
C VAL A 26 6.19 18.38 -4.45
N PRO A 27 5.13 18.41 -5.29
CA PRO A 27 4.13 17.35 -5.29
C PRO A 27 4.79 15.99 -5.53
N LYS A 28 4.49 15.04 -4.66
CA LYS A 28 4.96 13.65 -4.87
C LYS A 28 4.16 13.05 -6.01
N VAL A 29 4.80 12.85 -7.14
CA VAL A 29 4.18 12.27 -8.34
C VAL A 29 4.22 10.75 -8.23
N PRO A 30 3.08 10.04 -8.41
CA PRO A 30 3.07 8.59 -8.49
C PRO A 30 3.78 8.14 -9.78
N LEU A 31 4.28 6.91 -9.78
CA LEU A 31 4.80 6.29 -10.99
C LEU A 31 3.67 6.01 -11.98
N THR A 32 3.93 6.23 -13.26
CA THR A 32 3.06 5.73 -14.33
C THR A 32 3.14 4.20 -14.42
N PRO A 33 2.14 3.51 -14.98
CA PRO A 33 2.22 2.05 -15.18
C PRO A 33 3.45 1.61 -15.96
N THR A 34 3.89 2.41 -16.94
CA THR A 34 5.11 2.15 -17.71
C THR A 34 6.35 2.25 -16.83
N GLN A 35 6.49 3.34 -16.06
CA GLN A 35 7.60 3.52 -15.13
C GLN A 35 7.64 2.44 -14.05
N GLU A 36 6.49 2.00 -13.54
CA GLU A 36 6.39 0.92 -12.56
C GLU A 36 6.95 -0.39 -13.12
N ASN A 37 6.52 -0.79 -14.33
CA ASN A 37 6.98 -2.01 -14.98
C ASN A 37 8.47 -1.96 -15.32
N GLU A 38 8.93 -0.86 -15.91
CA GLU A 38 10.34 -0.68 -16.26
C GLU A 38 11.25 -0.63 -15.03
N LEU A 39 10.79 0.00 -13.93
CA LEU A 39 11.51 0.00 -12.66
C LEU A 39 11.68 -1.41 -12.11
N LEU A 40 10.61 -2.20 -12.09
CA LEU A 40 10.64 -3.58 -11.59
C LEU A 40 11.54 -4.46 -12.48
N ASP A 41 11.46 -4.31 -13.81
CA ASP A 41 12.35 -5.03 -14.73
C ASP A 41 13.81 -4.64 -14.52
N PHE A 42 14.10 -3.34 -14.42
CA PHE A 42 15.45 -2.86 -14.11
C PHE A 42 15.98 -3.44 -12.80
N MET A 43 15.17 -3.42 -11.75
CA MET A 43 15.60 -3.94 -10.43
C MET A 43 15.87 -5.44 -10.48
N GLN A 44 15.06 -6.20 -11.19
CA GLN A 44 15.21 -7.65 -11.31
C GLN A 44 16.52 -8.04 -12.01
N ASN A 45 16.93 -7.23 -13.00
CA ASN A 45 18.12 -7.48 -13.82
C ASN A 45 19.40 -6.81 -13.26
N ASP A 46 19.28 -5.93 -12.27
CA ASP A 46 20.43 -5.22 -11.70
C ASP A 46 21.02 -5.96 -10.49
N PRO A 47 22.32 -6.29 -10.49
CA PRO A 47 22.94 -7.09 -9.41
C PRO A 47 22.93 -6.41 -8.04
N VAL A 48 22.78 -5.07 -8.01
CA VAL A 48 22.74 -4.30 -6.75
C VAL A 48 21.32 -4.23 -6.21
N TYR A 49 20.32 -4.07 -7.11
CA TYR A 49 18.93 -3.81 -6.71
C TYR A 49 18.04 -5.04 -6.70
N ALA A 50 18.44 -6.16 -7.34
CA ALA A 50 17.67 -7.41 -7.33
C ALA A 50 17.34 -7.92 -5.91
N LYS A 51 18.20 -7.66 -4.95
CA LYS A 51 17.96 -8.03 -3.54
C LYS A 51 16.85 -7.23 -2.86
N TYR A 52 16.47 -6.06 -3.39
CA TYR A 52 15.39 -5.20 -2.89
C TYR A 52 14.09 -5.36 -3.68
N TYR A 53 14.11 -6.17 -4.73
CA TYR A 53 12.97 -6.34 -5.63
C TYR A 53 11.69 -6.75 -4.90
N ASP A 54 11.76 -7.80 -4.08
CA ASP A 54 10.60 -8.30 -3.34
C ASP A 54 10.05 -7.24 -2.37
N GLU A 55 10.92 -6.45 -1.74
CA GLU A 55 10.53 -5.36 -0.81
C GLU A 55 9.79 -4.23 -1.53
N VAL A 56 10.25 -3.88 -2.74
CA VAL A 56 9.59 -2.85 -3.56
C VAL A 56 8.26 -3.35 -4.10
N VAL A 57 8.18 -4.62 -4.53
CA VAL A 57 6.90 -5.25 -4.93
C VAL A 57 5.92 -5.23 -3.77
N ILE A 58 6.34 -5.58 -2.56
CA ILE A 58 5.47 -5.54 -1.37
C ILE A 58 4.94 -4.12 -1.13
N LEU A 59 5.79 -3.09 -1.20
CA LEU A 59 5.36 -1.69 -1.02
C LEU A 59 4.35 -1.27 -2.10
N LEU A 60 4.59 -1.62 -3.37
CA LEU A 60 3.71 -1.32 -4.50
C LEU A 60 2.39 -2.07 -4.46
N GLU A 61 2.35 -3.25 -3.85
CA GLU A 61 1.18 -4.13 -3.86
C GLU A 61 0.33 -4.04 -2.58
N THR A 62 0.88 -3.49 -1.50
CA THR A 62 0.18 -3.38 -0.21
C THR A 62 -0.06 -1.95 0.23
N GLY A 63 0.70 -0.98 -0.30
CA GLY A 63 0.65 0.40 0.13
C GLY A 63 1.07 0.63 1.59
N LEU A 64 1.80 -0.28 2.21
CA LEU A 64 2.32 -0.13 3.57
C LEU A 64 3.19 1.12 3.73
N ARG A 65 3.18 1.71 4.92
CA ARG A 65 4.20 2.69 5.28
C ARG A 65 5.55 1.99 5.46
N VAL A 66 6.63 2.67 5.14
CA VAL A 66 7.97 2.06 5.26
C VAL A 66 8.29 1.62 6.69
N SER A 67 7.86 2.36 7.70
CA SER A 67 8.02 1.98 9.10
C SER A 67 7.20 0.75 9.50
N GLU A 68 6.00 0.59 8.93
CA GLU A 68 5.18 -0.61 9.06
C GLU A 68 5.89 -1.81 8.41
N LEU A 69 6.37 -1.64 7.16
CA LEU A 69 7.17 -2.68 6.48
C LEU A 69 8.39 -3.11 7.31
N CYS A 70 9.13 -2.15 7.86
CA CYS A 70 10.32 -2.43 8.67
C CYS A 70 9.99 -3.22 9.94
N GLY A 71 8.81 -3.01 10.51
CA GLY A 71 8.34 -3.69 11.72
C GLY A 71 7.86 -5.12 11.49
N LEU A 72 7.56 -5.51 10.26
CA LEU A 72 6.96 -6.82 9.98
C LEU A 72 7.81 -7.98 10.44
N THR A 73 7.15 -8.95 11.07
CA THR A 73 7.65 -10.26 11.46
C THR A 73 6.90 -11.37 10.73
N PRO A 74 7.35 -12.62 10.72
CA PRO A 74 6.57 -13.74 10.16
C PRO A 74 5.20 -13.92 10.80
N ALA A 75 5.03 -13.53 12.08
CA ALA A 75 3.75 -13.63 12.78
C ALA A 75 2.66 -12.71 12.22
N ASP A 76 3.05 -11.64 11.54
CA ASP A 76 2.14 -10.67 10.93
C ASP A 76 1.58 -11.14 9.58
N LEU A 77 2.11 -12.24 9.04
CA LEU A 77 1.73 -12.75 7.73
C LEU A 77 0.77 -13.93 7.86
N ASN A 78 -0.44 -13.76 7.37
CA ASN A 78 -1.40 -14.86 7.28
C ASN A 78 -1.54 -15.31 5.81
N PHE A 79 -0.85 -16.37 5.45
CA PHE A 79 -0.88 -16.92 4.09
C PHE A 79 -2.16 -17.69 3.77
N GLU A 80 -2.82 -18.27 4.76
CA GLU A 80 -4.08 -18.99 4.57
C GLU A 80 -5.20 -18.01 4.16
N LYS A 81 -5.33 -16.91 4.91
CA LYS A 81 -6.34 -15.87 4.67
C LYS A 81 -5.84 -14.73 3.78
N ARG A 82 -4.57 -14.77 3.37
CA ARG A 82 -3.91 -13.81 2.48
C ARG A 82 -4.01 -12.36 2.95
N PHE A 83 -3.54 -12.08 4.16
CA PHE A 83 -3.41 -10.70 4.64
C PHE A 83 -2.14 -10.48 5.46
N VAL A 84 -1.73 -9.22 5.53
CA VAL A 84 -0.70 -8.71 6.45
C VAL A 84 -1.40 -8.01 7.60
N ASN A 85 -1.07 -8.37 8.83
CA ASN A 85 -1.51 -7.65 10.02
C ASN A 85 -0.63 -6.42 10.24
N VAL A 86 -1.24 -5.27 10.43
CA VAL A 86 -0.54 -4.00 10.69
C VAL A 86 -1.05 -3.45 12.01
N ASP A 87 -0.28 -3.64 13.07
CA ASP A 87 -0.59 -3.20 14.42
C ASP A 87 0.58 -2.48 15.10
N HIS A 88 1.73 -2.42 14.43
CA HIS A 88 2.93 -1.75 14.91
C HIS A 88 3.81 -1.23 13.77
N GLN A 89 4.79 -0.43 14.12
CA GLN A 89 5.82 0.07 13.22
C GLN A 89 7.17 0.11 13.93
N LEU A 90 8.24 -0.15 13.18
CA LEU A 90 9.61 -0.05 13.69
C LEU A 90 10.18 1.33 13.36
N LEU A 91 10.68 2.00 14.37
CA LEU A 91 11.34 3.28 14.28
C LEU A 91 12.76 3.20 14.88
N ARG A 92 13.54 4.23 14.58
CA ARG A 92 14.88 4.38 15.16
C ARG A 92 15.15 5.85 15.42
N SER A 93 15.49 6.18 16.65
CA SER A 93 16.03 7.49 17.03
C SER A 93 17.53 7.43 17.27
N THR A 94 18.16 8.58 17.39
CA THR A 94 19.59 8.69 17.82
C THR A 94 19.77 8.47 19.31
N GLU A 95 18.72 8.72 20.10
CA GLU A 95 18.77 8.64 21.56
C GLU A 95 18.37 7.26 22.06
N ASP A 96 17.23 6.71 21.58
CA ASP A 96 16.66 5.45 22.09
C ASP A 96 17.07 4.23 21.27
N GLY A 97 17.70 4.42 20.11
CA GLY A 97 17.99 3.32 19.19
C GLY A 97 16.74 2.84 18.45
N TYR A 98 16.56 1.52 18.36
CA TYR A 98 15.35 0.91 17.77
C TYR A 98 14.22 0.88 18.80
N TYR A 99 13.00 1.17 18.39
CA TYR A 99 11.80 1.05 19.20
C TYR A 99 10.57 0.75 18.35
N ILE A 100 9.57 0.13 18.97
CA ILE A 100 8.28 -0.15 18.35
C ILE A 100 7.27 0.90 18.81
N GLU A 101 6.49 1.40 17.86
CA GLU A 101 5.38 2.31 18.12
C GLU A 101 4.09 1.72 17.55
N ALA A 102 3.03 1.71 18.33
CA ALA A 102 1.70 1.38 17.85
C ALA A 102 1.17 2.50 16.92
N PRO A 103 0.25 2.18 16.01
CA PRO A 103 -0.40 3.20 15.19
C PRO A 103 -1.07 4.27 16.04
N LYS A 104 -0.89 5.55 15.66
CA LYS A 104 -1.43 6.71 16.41
C LYS A 104 -2.96 6.81 16.42
N THR A 105 -3.63 6.09 15.51
CA THR A 105 -5.08 6.11 15.35
C THR A 105 -5.60 4.70 15.18
N GLU A 106 -6.86 4.46 15.56
CA GLU A 106 -7.54 3.16 15.35
C GLU A 106 -7.49 2.70 13.89
N SER A 107 -7.60 3.62 12.93
CA SER A 107 -7.50 3.30 11.51
C SER A 107 -6.12 2.80 11.08
N GLY A 108 -5.10 2.98 11.91
CA GLY A 108 -3.78 2.41 11.69
C GLY A 108 -3.73 0.91 11.92
N PHE A 109 -4.55 0.38 12.83
CA PHE A 109 -4.70 -1.07 13.05
C PHE A 109 -5.58 -1.66 11.96
N ARG A 110 -5.00 -2.51 11.13
CA ARG A 110 -5.69 -3.03 9.96
C ARG A 110 -5.07 -4.30 9.41
N GLN A 111 -5.87 -5.06 8.68
CA GLN A 111 -5.42 -6.20 7.90
C GLN A 111 -5.39 -5.80 6.42
N VAL A 112 -4.22 -5.82 5.81
CA VAL A 112 -4.03 -5.46 4.41
C VAL A 112 -4.08 -6.74 3.57
N PRO A 113 -5.04 -6.89 2.64
CA PRO A 113 -5.09 -8.06 1.77
C PRO A 113 -3.84 -8.17 0.90
N MET A 114 -3.34 -9.38 0.71
CA MET A 114 -2.24 -9.66 -0.21
C MET A 114 -2.77 -9.92 -1.61
N SER A 115 -2.29 -9.16 -2.60
CA SER A 115 -2.39 -9.54 -4.00
C SER A 115 -1.56 -10.81 -4.28
N ALA A 116 -1.74 -11.46 -5.42
CA ALA A 116 -0.92 -12.60 -5.80
C ALA A 116 0.58 -12.25 -5.81
N ALA A 117 0.92 -11.07 -6.36
CA ALA A 117 2.31 -10.61 -6.42
C ALA A 117 2.91 -10.33 -5.02
N ALA A 118 2.12 -9.72 -4.10
CA ALA A 118 2.56 -9.53 -2.73
C ALA A 118 2.75 -10.86 -2.00
N TYR A 119 1.82 -11.80 -2.17
CA TYR A 119 1.91 -13.14 -1.59
C TYR A 119 3.21 -13.84 -1.99
N GLU A 120 3.49 -13.90 -3.30
CA GLU A 120 4.71 -14.52 -3.82
C GLU A 120 5.98 -13.79 -3.35
N ALA A 121 5.94 -12.46 -3.28
CA ALA A 121 7.07 -11.67 -2.79
C ALA A 121 7.36 -11.99 -1.32
N PHE A 122 6.34 -12.07 -0.45
CA PHE A 122 6.52 -12.49 0.93
C PHE A 122 7.03 -13.93 1.06
N GLU A 123 6.53 -14.86 0.25
CA GLU A 123 7.08 -16.22 0.22
C GLU A 123 8.57 -16.23 -0.15
N ARG A 124 8.98 -15.46 -1.17
CA ARG A 124 10.39 -15.35 -1.56
C ARG A 124 11.25 -14.72 -0.46
N VAL A 125 10.73 -13.70 0.23
CA VAL A 125 11.40 -13.08 1.37
C VAL A 125 11.64 -14.11 2.48
N LEU A 126 10.61 -14.87 2.86
CA LEU A 126 10.76 -15.92 3.90
C LEU A 126 11.73 -17.02 3.50
N LYS A 127 11.70 -17.47 2.24
CA LYS A 127 12.62 -18.50 1.72
C LYS A 127 14.08 -18.02 1.65
N LYS A 128 14.30 -16.73 1.39
CA LYS A 128 15.64 -16.11 1.31
C LYS A 128 16.15 -15.65 2.66
N ARG A 129 15.31 -15.69 3.69
CA ARG A 129 15.65 -15.19 5.01
C ARG A 129 16.90 -15.90 5.54
N ARG A 130 17.88 -15.12 5.97
CA ARG A 130 19.06 -15.62 6.65
C ARG A 130 18.82 -15.55 8.16
N ASP A 131 19.40 -16.48 8.89
CA ASP A 131 19.49 -16.37 10.33
C ASP A 131 20.31 -15.11 10.66
N GLY A 132 19.60 -14.03 11.00
CA GLY A 132 20.20 -12.77 11.39
C GLY A 132 20.58 -12.76 12.87
N ARG A 133 21.16 -11.66 13.32
CA ARG A 133 21.22 -11.39 14.76
C ARG A 133 19.81 -11.24 15.26
N CYS A 134 19.39 -12.13 16.14
CA CYS A 134 18.11 -12.04 16.79
C CYS A 134 18.19 -10.88 17.79
N ILE A 135 17.81 -9.68 17.37
CA ILE A 135 17.61 -8.58 18.31
C ILE A 135 16.14 -8.51 18.68
N GLU A 136 15.90 -8.36 19.96
CA GLU A 136 14.59 -8.06 20.50
C GLU A 136 14.43 -6.54 20.62
N VAL A 137 13.32 -6.04 20.13
CA VAL A 137 12.92 -4.62 20.23
C VAL A 137 11.51 -4.58 20.78
N ASP A 138 11.35 -4.13 22.02
CA ASP A 138 10.06 -4.00 22.70
C ASP A 138 9.18 -5.27 22.63
N GLY A 139 9.79 -6.46 22.76
CA GLY A 139 9.13 -7.76 22.71
C GLY A 139 8.93 -8.34 21.31
N TYR A 140 9.33 -7.62 20.26
CA TYR A 140 9.31 -8.12 18.88
C TYR A 140 10.68 -8.67 18.48
N MET A 141 10.66 -9.80 17.83
CA MET A 141 11.84 -10.48 17.29
C MET A 141 11.59 -10.91 15.85
N ASP A 142 12.62 -11.38 15.20
CA ASP A 142 12.47 -12.01 13.88
C ASP A 142 11.97 -11.09 12.76
N PHE A 143 12.39 -9.82 12.77
CA PHE A 143 12.05 -8.87 11.70
C PHE A 143 12.38 -9.43 10.32
N LEU A 144 11.45 -9.23 9.35
CA LEU A 144 11.58 -9.79 8.00
C LEU A 144 12.72 -9.16 7.20
N PHE A 145 12.95 -7.87 7.36
CA PHE A 145 13.86 -7.09 6.53
C PHE A 145 15.08 -6.65 7.31
N LEU A 146 16.18 -7.33 7.06
CA LEU A 146 17.44 -7.07 7.73
C LEU A 146 18.44 -6.37 6.80
N ASN A 147 19.30 -5.54 7.37
CA ASN A 147 20.45 -4.99 6.68
C ASN A 147 21.59 -6.01 6.60
N ARG A 148 22.73 -5.62 6.00
CA ARG A 148 23.91 -6.51 5.88
C ARG A 148 24.54 -6.91 7.22
N ASP A 149 24.30 -6.12 8.26
CA ASP A 149 24.83 -6.35 9.61
C ASP A 149 23.89 -7.25 10.45
N GLY A 150 22.78 -7.72 9.86
CA GLY A 150 21.78 -8.54 10.52
C GLY A 150 20.84 -7.76 11.44
N LEU A 151 20.84 -6.43 11.36
CA LEU A 151 19.93 -5.54 12.11
C LEU A 151 18.70 -5.21 11.26
N PRO A 152 17.55 -4.93 11.88
CA PRO A 152 16.36 -4.51 11.15
C PRO A 152 16.63 -3.27 10.29
N LYS A 153 16.09 -3.28 9.07
CA LYS A 153 16.09 -2.07 8.22
C LYS A 153 15.17 -1.02 8.82
N THR A 154 15.48 0.23 8.54
CA THR A 154 14.67 1.39 8.91
C THR A 154 14.34 2.23 7.69
N ALA A 155 13.46 3.21 7.82
CA ALA A 155 13.10 4.13 6.75
C ALA A 155 14.33 4.75 6.06
N VAL A 156 15.36 5.10 6.83
CA VAL A 156 16.63 5.70 6.31
C VAL A 156 17.31 4.78 5.30
N ASN A 157 17.29 3.45 5.52
CA ASN A 157 17.90 2.49 4.60
C ASN A 157 17.17 2.51 3.23
N TYR A 158 15.84 2.61 3.25
CA TYR A 158 15.04 2.68 2.04
C TYR A 158 15.15 4.02 1.33
N ASP A 159 15.16 5.14 2.06
CA ASP A 159 15.35 6.47 1.47
C ASP A 159 16.70 6.55 0.72
N ALA A 160 17.77 6.06 1.34
CA ALA A 160 19.08 5.99 0.71
C ALA A 160 19.06 5.06 -0.53
N MET A 161 18.42 3.90 -0.42
CA MET A 161 18.28 2.95 -1.52
C MET A 161 17.53 3.57 -2.70
N PHE A 162 16.33 4.15 -2.47
CA PHE A 162 15.51 4.74 -3.54
C PHE A 162 16.21 5.92 -4.21
N LYS A 163 16.89 6.79 -3.45
CA LYS A 163 17.68 7.88 -3.99
C LYS A 163 18.79 7.40 -4.95
N CYS A 164 19.52 6.36 -4.55
CA CYS A 164 20.56 5.78 -5.38
C CYS A 164 19.99 5.03 -6.58
N LEU A 165 18.88 4.32 -6.41
CA LEU A 165 18.16 3.60 -7.45
C LEU A 165 17.69 4.54 -8.56
N ALA A 166 16.96 5.61 -8.22
CA ALA A 166 16.49 6.60 -9.18
C ALA A 166 17.66 7.24 -9.96
N LYS A 167 18.73 7.61 -9.25
CA LYS A 167 19.92 8.18 -9.89
C LYS A 167 20.58 7.22 -10.88
N LYS A 168 20.61 5.92 -10.59
CA LYS A 168 21.17 4.91 -11.50
C LYS A 168 20.25 4.65 -12.67
N TYR A 169 18.95 4.45 -12.40
CA TYR A 169 17.92 4.23 -13.42
C TYR A 169 17.89 5.36 -14.44
N ASN A 170 17.83 6.63 -13.99
CA ASN A 170 17.74 7.82 -14.85
C ASN A 170 18.96 8.02 -15.75
N LYS A 171 20.10 7.37 -15.47
CA LYS A 171 21.26 7.37 -16.37
C LYS A 171 21.12 6.42 -17.56
N CYS A 172 20.27 5.38 -17.42
CA CYS A 172 20.17 4.30 -18.39
C CYS A 172 18.85 4.32 -19.19
N HIS A 173 17.85 5.09 -18.73
CA HIS A 173 16.51 5.10 -19.30
C HIS A 173 16.15 6.49 -19.85
N LYS A 174 15.36 6.49 -20.94
CA LYS A 174 14.91 7.74 -21.59
C LYS A 174 13.80 8.44 -20.82
N GLU A 175 12.90 7.65 -20.20
CA GLU A 175 11.85 8.17 -19.32
C GLU A 175 12.36 8.13 -17.87
N PRO A 176 12.71 9.31 -17.30
CA PRO A 176 13.25 9.34 -15.95
C PRO A 176 12.17 9.04 -14.92
N LEU A 177 12.60 8.42 -13.84
CA LEU A 177 11.82 8.37 -12.60
C LEU A 177 11.81 9.76 -11.96
N PRO A 178 10.82 10.05 -11.09
CA PRO A 178 10.78 11.30 -10.35
C PRO A 178 12.09 11.57 -9.61
N ASP A 179 12.54 12.82 -9.59
CA ASP A 179 13.81 13.22 -8.95
C ASP A 179 13.86 12.87 -7.47
N VAL A 180 12.70 12.91 -6.81
CA VAL A 180 12.55 12.53 -5.40
C VAL A 180 11.77 11.23 -5.31
N MET A 181 12.47 10.10 -5.42
CA MET A 181 11.91 8.78 -5.12
C MET A 181 12.13 8.40 -3.66
N THR A 182 11.06 7.96 -3.02
CA THR A 182 11.03 7.51 -1.62
C THR A 182 10.09 6.31 -1.48
N PRO A 183 10.11 5.58 -0.37
CA PRO A 183 9.08 4.57 -0.08
C PRO A 183 7.66 5.13 -0.16
N HIS A 184 7.51 6.41 0.16
CA HIS A 184 6.22 7.09 0.07
C HIS A 184 5.72 7.22 -1.37
N THR A 185 6.63 7.31 -2.35
CA THR A 185 6.29 7.27 -3.79
C THR A 185 5.64 5.93 -4.14
N MET A 186 6.13 4.80 -3.61
CA MET A 186 5.54 3.47 -3.83
C MET A 186 4.12 3.40 -3.26
N ARG A 187 3.93 3.87 -2.05
CA ARG A 187 2.61 3.94 -1.40
C ARG A 187 1.65 4.87 -2.16
N HIS A 188 2.14 6.00 -2.66
CA HIS A 188 1.37 6.95 -3.48
C HIS A 188 0.96 6.30 -4.80
N THR A 189 1.87 5.59 -5.45
CA THR A 189 1.61 4.83 -6.68
C THR A 189 0.53 3.76 -6.45
N PHE A 190 0.63 2.96 -5.39
CA PHE A 190 -0.41 2.00 -5.01
C PHE A 190 -1.77 2.67 -4.86
N CYS A 191 -1.85 3.76 -4.08
CA CYS A 191 -3.11 4.45 -3.82
C CYS A 191 -3.74 4.99 -5.11
N THR A 192 -2.95 5.64 -5.97
CA THR A 192 -3.40 6.17 -7.27
C THR A 192 -3.84 5.05 -8.20
N ARG A 193 -3.10 3.95 -8.28
CA ARG A 193 -3.43 2.78 -9.08
C ARG A 193 -4.77 2.15 -8.65
N MET A 194 -4.99 2.00 -7.36
CA MET A 194 -6.24 1.46 -6.82
C MET A 194 -7.42 2.40 -7.04
N ALA A 195 -7.21 3.71 -6.89
CA ALA A 195 -8.23 4.72 -7.17
C ALA A 195 -8.63 4.71 -8.66
N ASN A 196 -7.65 4.69 -9.56
CA ASN A 196 -7.88 4.64 -11.01
C ASN A 196 -8.53 3.32 -11.45
N ALA A 197 -8.27 2.22 -10.74
CA ALA A 197 -8.95 0.94 -10.96
C ALA A 197 -10.39 0.91 -10.42
N GLY A 198 -10.88 2.02 -9.84
CA GLY A 198 -12.24 2.15 -9.33
C GLY A 198 -12.48 1.41 -8.01
N MET A 199 -11.45 1.24 -7.18
CA MET A 199 -11.63 0.69 -5.83
C MET A 199 -12.55 1.60 -5.02
N ASN A 200 -13.43 1.00 -4.21
CA ASN A 200 -14.28 1.79 -3.32
C ASN A 200 -13.43 2.67 -2.39
N PRO A 201 -13.69 4.00 -2.29
CA PRO A 201 -12.88 4.92 -1.48
C PRO A 201 -12.77 4.52 -0.01
N LYS A 202 -13.83 3.93 0.57
CA LYS A 202 -13.81 3.44 1.96
C LYS A 202 -12.90 2.21 2.12
N ALA A 203 -12.91 1.31 1.13
CA ALA A 203 -11.99 0.16 1.14
C ALA A 203 -10.54 0.63 1.00
N LEU A 204 -10.27 1.59 0.11
CA LEU A 204 -8.93 2.16 -0.03
C LEU A 204 -8.51 2.93 1.22
N GLN A 205 -9.40 3.71 1.84
CA GLN A 205 -9.15 4.37 3.13
C GLN A 205 -8.70 3.37 4.19
N TYR A 206 -9.41 2.24 4.30
CA TYR A 206 -9.09 1.16 5.26
C TYR A 206 -7.70 0.58 4.98
N ILE A 207 -7.41 0.17 3.74
CA ILE A 207 -6.11 -0.41 3.36
C ILE A 207 -4.97 0.57 3.65
N MET A 208 -5.17 1.85 3.31
CA MET A 208 -4.17 2.89 3.52
C MET A 208 -4.02 3.29 5.00
N GLY A 209 -4.97 2.96 5.86
CA GLY A 209 -4.97 3.40 7.25
C GLY A 209 -5.03 4.93 7.37
N HIS A 210 -5.86 5.58 6.55
CA HIS A 210 -6.07 7.02 6.61
C HIS A 210 -7.16 7.35 7.62
N ALA A 211 -6.84 8.15 8.63
CA ALA A 211 -7.81 8.59 9.63
C ALA A 211 -8.93 9.44 9.01
N ASN A 212 -8.60 10.29 8.02
CA ASN A 212 -9.54 11.13 7.31
C ASN A 212 -9.74 10.66 5.87
N ILE A 213 -11.02 10.47 5.46
CA ILE A 213 -11.38 10.06 4.10
C ILE A 213 -10.91 11.07 3.03
N VAL A 214 -10.82 12.35 3.35
CA VAL A 214 -10.36 13.41 2.43
C VAL A 214 -8.97 13.11 1.89
N MET A 215 -8.08 12.53 2.72
CA MET A 215 -6.75 12.09 2.26
C MET A 215 -6.83 11.05 1.15
N THR A 216 -7.86 10.20 1.18
CA THR A 216 -8.08 9.18 0.14
C THR A 216 -8.79 9.78 -1.07
N LEU A 217 -9.80 10.65 -0.85
CA LEU A 217 -10.57 11.25 -1.94
C LEU A 217 -9.73 12.13 -2.88
N ASN A 218 -8.63 12.70 -2.39
CA ASN A 218 -7.70 13.46 -3.23
C ASN A 218 -7.12 12.62 -4.39
N TYR A 219 -7.08 11.30 -4.26
CA TYR A 219 -6.65 10.39 -5.35
C TYR A 219 -7.75 10.15 -6.39
N TYR A 220 -9.01 10.49 -6.08
CA TYR A 220 -10.17 10.37 -6.98
C TYR A 220 -10.54 11.70 -7.63
N ALA A 221 -9.77 12.77 -7.39
CA ALA A 221 -10.12 14.15 -7.80
C ALA A 221 -10.12 14.38 -9.32
N HIS A 222 -9.70 13.43 -10.13
CA HIS A 222 -9.64 13.53 -11.59
C HIS A 222 -10.82 12.84 -12.30
N ALA A 223 -12.00 12.77 -11.66
CA ALA A 223 -13.18 12.22 -12.28
C ALA A 223 -13.60 13.09 -13.49
N THR A 224 -13.55 12.52 -14.69
CA THR A 224 -14.04 13.14 -15.93
C THR A 224 -15.40 12.54 -16.31
N PHE A 225 -16.12 13.20 -17.23
CA PHE A 225 -17.36 12.64 -17.81
C PHE A 225 -17.12 11.21 -18.36
N HIS A 226 -15.99 11.00 -19.02
CA HIS A 226 -15.63 9.69 -19.58
C HIS A 226 -15.48 8.62 -18.51
N SER A 227 -14.78 8.93 -17.41
CA SER A 227 -14.63 7.99 -16.29
C SER A 227 -15.96 7.68 -15.58
N ALA A 228 -16.88 8.66 -15.54
CA ALA A 228 -18.22 8.44 -15.01
C ALA A 228 -19.06 7.53 -15.93
N GLN A 229 -18.92 7.67 -17.24
CA GLN A 229 -19.59 6.82 -18.22
C GLN A 229 -19.07 5.37 -18.13
N GLU A 230 -17.77 5.15 -18.11
CA GLU A 230 -17.15 3.83 -17.96
C GLU A 230 -17.61 3.13 -16.66
N GLU A 231 -17.71 3.87 -15.57
CA GLU A 231 -18.17 3.31 -14.29
C GLU A 231 -19.66 2.93 -14.35
N MET A 232 -20.50 3.73 -15.00
CA MET A 232 -21.91 3.40 -15.24
C MET A 232 -22.05 2.11 -16.06
N GLU A 233 -21.26 1.97 -17.11
CA GLU A 233 -21.26 0.76 -17.96
C GLU A 233 -20.77 -0.47 -17.17
N ARG A 234 -19.74 -0.31 -16.35
CA ARG A 234 -19.21 -1.36 -15.45
C ARG A 234 -20.26 -1.85 -14.45
N LEU A 235 -21.00 -0.92 -13.85
CA LEU A 235 -22.07 -1.25 -12.90
C LEU A 235 -23.24 -1.95 -13.58
N GLN A 236 -23.64 -1.51 -14.78
CA GLN A 236 -24.68 -2.15 -15.56
C GLN A 236 -24.29 -3.56 -16.02
N ALA A 237 -23.02 -3.79 -16.39
CA ALA A 237 -22.52 -5.11 -16.74
C ALA A 237 -22.57 -6.08 -15.54
N LYS A 238 -22.27 -5.60 -14.33
CA LYS A 238 -22.38 -6.39 -13.09
C LYS A 238 -23.83 -6.64 -12.64
N ALA A 239 -24.75 -5.76 -13.01
CA ALA A 239 -26.17 -5.86 -12.63
C ALA A 239 -26.99 -6.79 -13.54
N LYS A 240 -26.45 -7.26 -14.67
CA LYS A 240 -27.13 -8.26 -15.50
C LYS A 240 -27.12 -9.61 -14.76
N PRO A 241 -28.30 -10.15 -14.34
CA PRO A 241 -28.36 -11.44 -13.70
C PRO A 241 -27.94 -12.51 -14.73
N THR A 242 -27.16 -13.47 -14.28
CA THR A 242 -26.89 -14.69 -15.03
C THR A 242 -28.19 -15.50 -15.11
N ALA A 243 -29.05 -15.14 -16.04
CA ALA A 243 -30.28 -15.88 -16.34
C ALA A 243 -29.98 -16.82 -17.50
N GLU A 244 -29.73 -18.07 -17.18
CA GLU A 244 -30.14 -19.23 -17.94
C GLU A 244 -29.91 -20.50 -17.11
N VAL A 245 -30.78 -20.71 -16.12
CA VAL A 245 -31.07 -22.05 -15.67
C VAL A 245 -31.99 -22.66 -16.71
N LYS A 246 -31.46 -23.54 -17.56
CA LYS A 246 -32.26 -24.38 -18.44
C LYS A 246 -33.19 -25.23 -17.56
N PRO A 247 -34.51 -25.29 -17.85
CA PRO A 247 -35.39 -26.22 -17.16
C PRO A 247 -35.02 -27.67 -17.57
N GLU A 248 -34.84 -28.52 -16.58
CA GLU A 248 -34.75 -29.96 -16.77
C GLU A 248 -36.03 -30.51 -17.43
N PRO A 249 -35.95 -31.43 -18.39
CA PRO A 249 -37.13 -32.05 -18.93
C PRO A 249 -37.78 -32.98 -17.90
N THR A 250 -39.01 -32.64 -17.54
CA THR A 250 -39.92 -33.46 -16.71
C THR A 250 -40.14 -34.81 -17.41
N ALA A 251 -39.69 -35.88 -16.78
CA ALA A 251 -40.06 -37.24 -17.17
C ALA A 251 -41.52 -37.49 -16.91
N GLN A 252 -42.32 -37.53 -17.96
CA GLN A 252 -43.68 -38.05 -17.90
C GLN A 252 -43.67 -39.56 -17.77
N SER A 253 -44.27 -40.03 -16.67
CA SER A 253 -44.60 -41.40 -16.41
C SER A 253 -45.52 -41.98 -17.47
N ALA A 254 -45.13 -43.08 -18.08
CA ALA A 254 -46.05 -43.95 -18.83
C ALA A 254 -46.56 -45.04 -17.89
N GLU A 255 -47.78 -44.84 -17.38
CA GLU A 255 -48.64 -45.91 -16.91
C GLU A 255 -49.85 -45.93 -17.82
N GLU A 256 -50.03 -47.00 -18.52
CA GLU A 256 -51.23 -47.60 -19.14
C GLU A 256 -50.75 -48.81 -19.93
N THR A 257 -51.16 -49.99 -19.84
CA THR A 257 -52.45 -50.60 -19.68
C THR A 257 -52.22 -52.14 -19.64
N LYS A 258 -52.83 -52.80 -18.75
CA LYS A 258 -53.24 -54.21 -18.95
C LYS A 258 -54.52 -54.48 -18.20
N ALA A 259 -55.59 -54.47 -18.97
CA ALA A 259 -56.82 -55.18 -18.64
C ALA A 259 -57.34 -55.84 -19.91
N ALA A 260 -57.40 -57.14 -19.93
CA ALA A 260 -58.35 -58.07 -20.44
C ALA A 260 -57.69 -59.47 -20.58
#